data_b0ba2a70546845b16a80e873af0dd65b
#
_entry.id   b0ba2a70546845b16a80e873af0dd65b
#
_cell.length_a   1.000
_cell.length_b   1.000
_cell.length_c   1.000
_cell.angle_alpha   90.00
_cell.angle_beta   90.00
_cell.angle_gamma   90.00
#
_symmetry.space_group_name_H-M   'P 1'
#
loop_
_entity.id
_entity.type
_entity.pdbx_description
1 polymer ?
#
loop_
_entity_poly.entity_id
_entity_poly.type
_entity_poly.pdbx_seq_one_letter_code
_entity_poly.pdbx_strand_id
1 'polypeptide(L)'
;SCIVCIQKHGLPASGGGMSGKVFHDIAEGVMAQSLKLDIKDAHDETSVVQPEVKSGNILAADYVLSQLGYNPRPDWNGSYANGNPIWGKAVNGNGHIALEREKIAVRGQMPDVTGMGARDAVFLIESRGVRTKLYGRGKVEKQSIAPGTHIRKGQWCTLNLR
;
A
#
# COMPACT_ATOMS: atom_id res chain seq x y z
N SER A 1 27.82 15.92 9.11
CA SER A 1 26.92 17.09 9.20
C SER A 1 27.54 18.27 8.48
N CYS A 2 26.76 19.02 7.73
CA CYS A 2 27.20 20.21 7.01
C CYS A 2 26.25 21.38 7.30
N ILE A 3 26.80 22.53 7.66
CA ILE A 3 26.06 23.77 7.87
C ILE A 3 26.69 24.84 6.99
N VAL A 4 25.89 25.48 6.13
CA VAL A 4 26.33 26.57 5.27
C VAL A 4 25.63 27.86 5.68
N CYS A 5 26.38 28.82 6.18
CA CYS A 5 25.91 30.16 6.54
C CYS A 5 26.55 31.19 5.63
N ILE A 6 25.73 31.98 4.93
CA ILE A 6 26.20 33.09 4.11
C ILE A 6 25.60 34.40 4.64
N GLN A 7 26.46 35.31 5.08
CA GLN A 7 26.06 36.66 5.50
C GLN A 7 26.38 37.66 4.41
N LYS A 8 25.38 38.38 3.94
CA LYS A 8 25.53 39.45 2.93
C LYS A 8 24.75 40.69 3.34
N HIS A 9 25.39 41.85 3.35
CA HIS A 9 24.73 43.11 3.63
C HIS A 9 24.03 43.67 2.38
N GLY A 10 22.80 44.15 2.54
CA GLY A 10 22.14 45.01 1.56
C GLY A 10 21.23 44.34 0.53
N LEU A 11 20.96 43.04 0.61
CA LEU A 11 19.98 42.34 -0.24
C LEU A 11 19.09 41.38 0.58
N PRO A 12 17.82 41.19 0.19
CA PRO A 12 17.00 40.17 0.83
C PRO A 12 17.65 38.80 0.61
N ALA A 13 18.10 38.20 1.68
CA ALA A 13 18.74 36.88 1.64
C ALA A 13 17.70 35.79 1.45
N SER A 14 17.71 35.15 0.29
CA SER A 14 17.02 33.88 0.09
C SER A 14 17.93 32.73 0.53
N GLY A 15 17.63 32.09 1.65
CA GLY A 15 18.43 30.94 2.16
C GLY A 15 18.56 29.84 1.13
N GLY A 16 17.49 29.51 0.41
CA GLY A 16 17.50 28.48 -0.62
C GLY A 16 18.31 28.87 -1.88
N GLY A 17 18.31 30.14 -2.26
CA GLY A 17 19.00 30.58 -3.49
C GLY A 17 20.51 30.77 -3.34
N MET A 18 20.99 31.07 -2.14
CA MET A 18 22.41 31.33 -1.87
C MET A 18 23.11 30.18 -1.18
N SER A 19 22.69 29.83 0.02
CA SER A 19 23.31 28.74 0.79
C SER A 19 22.93 27.35 0.27
N GLY A 20 21.76 27.20 -0.32
CA GLY A 20 21.30 25.92 -0.88
C GLY A 20 22.16 25.45 -2.05
N LYS A 21 22.58 26.36 -2.93
CA LYS A 21 23.48 26.01 -4.04
C LYS A 21 24.85 25.53 -3.56
N VAL A 22 25.45 26.23 -2.61
CA VAL A 22 26.74 25.85 -2.03
C VAL A 22 26.62 24.49 -1.29
N PHE A 23 25.52 24.28 -0.56
CA PHE A 23 25.25 23.00 0.09
C PHE A 23 25.13 21.87 -0.94
N HIS A 24 24.41 22.09 -2.03
CA HIS A 24 24.24 21.13 -3.13
C HIS A 24 25.59 20.73 -3.73
N ASP A 25 26.42 21.71 -4.10
CA ASP A 25 27.72 21.46 -4.70
C ASP A 25 28.67 20.69 -3.75
N ILE A 26 28.62 20.98 -2.45
CA ILE A 26 29.35 20.21 -1.43
C ILE A 26 28.81 18.80 -1.33
N ALA A 27 27.48 18.62 -1.29
CA ALA A 27 26.84 17.31 -1.19
C ALA A 27 27.18 16.43 -2.41
N GLU A 28 27.11 17.00 -3.62
CA GLU A 28 27.50 16.29 -4.84
C GLU A 28 28.99 15.90 -4.81
N GLY A 29 29.89 16.82 -4.41
CA GLY A 29 31.31 16.52 -4.28
C GLY A 29 31.61 15.40 -3.29
N VAL A 30 30.91 15.36 -2.17
CA VAL A 30 31.04 14.30 -1.16
C VAL A 30 30.49 12.96 -1.69
N MET A 31 29.36 12.96 -2.39
CA MET A 31 28.77 11.75 -2.98
C MET A 31 29.62 11.23 -4.16
N ALA A 32 30.24 12.10 -4.95
CA ALA A 32 31.09 11.73 -6.07
C ALA A 32 32.43 11.09 -5.61
N GLN A 33 32.89 11.37 -4.40
CA GLN A 33 34.13 10.79 -3.83
C GLN A 33 33.94 9.38 -3.27
N SER A 34 33.04 8.55 -3.82
CA SER A 34 32.88 7.14 -3.47
C SER A 34 33.01 6.92 -1.96
N LEU A 35 32.12 7.52 -1.19
CA LEU A 35 31.94 7.09 0.18
C LEU A 35 31.64 5.60 0.10
N LYS A 36 32.65 4.78 0.43
CA LYS A 36 32.40 3.42 0.86
C LYS A 36 31.62 3.54 2.18
N LEU A 37 30.33 3.84 2.04
CA LEU A 37 29.41 3.54 3.10
C LEU A 37 29.54 2.02 3.22
N ASP A 38 30.23 1.57 4.26
CA ASP A 38 30.03 0.24 4.78
C ASP A 38 28.55 0.22 5.20
N ILE A 39 27.70 0.05 4.21
CA ILE A 39 26.41 -0.56 4.40
C ILE A 39 26.82 -1.97 4.81
N LYS A 40 27.18 -2.16 6.08
CA LYS A 40 27.04 -3.47 6.68
C LYS A 40 25.63 -3.86 6.29
N ASP A 41 25.55 -4.83 5.39
CA ASP A 41 24.30 -5.51 5.15
C ASP A 41 23.75 -5.82 6.54
N ALA A 42 22.84 -4.99 7.00
CA ALA A 42 22.09 -5.26 8.21
C ALA A 42 21.13 -6.42 7.90
N HIS A 43 21.72 -7.53 7.50
CA HIS A 43 21.18 -8.86 7.67
C HIS A 43 21.33 -9.30 9.14
N ASP A 44 21.35 -8.35 10.07
CA ASP A 44 20.86 -8.64 11.38
C ASP A 44 19.39 -9.04 11.16
N GLU A 45 19.07 -10.24 11.60
CA GLU A 45 17.70 -10.77 11.72
C GLU A 45 16.88 -9.91 12.73
N THR A 46 17.00 -8.61 12.62
CA THR A 46 16.04 -7.69 13.21
C THR A 46 14.73 -8.03 12.56
N SER A 47 13.82 -8.56 13.33
CA SER A 47 12.44 -8.87 12.97
C SER A 47 11.96 -7.83 11.94
N VAL A 48 11.98 -8.21 10.66
CA VAL A 48 11.50 -7.34 9.58
C VAL A 48 10.07 -7.02 9.96
N VAL A 49 9.82 -5.77 10.35
CA VAL A 49 8.47 -5.32 10.69
C VAL A 49 7.63 -5.51 9.43
N GLN A 50 6.85 -6.57 9.44
CA GLN A 50 6.00 -6.90 8.32
C GLN A 50 4.91 -5.82 8.23
N PRO A 51 4.72 -5.19 7.06
CA PRO A 51 3.69 -4.19 6.91
C PRO A 51 2.29 -4.81 7.06
N GLU A 52 1.36 -4.05 7.65
CA GLU A 52 -0.04 -4.43 7.64
C GLU A 52 -0.59 -4.22 6.22
N VAL A 53 -0.84 -5.31 5.51
CA VAL A 53 -1.40 -5.28 4.15
C VAL A 53 -2.92 -5.43 4.24
N LYS A 54 -3.63 -4.49 3.62
CA LYS A 54 -5.10 -4.53 3.56
C LYS A 54 -5.56 -5.68 2.66
N SER A 55 -6.68 -6.29 3.01
CA SER A 55 -7.38 -7.21 2.10
C SER A 55 -7.79 -6.48 0.82
N GLY A 56 -7.88 -7.19 -0.30
CA GLY A 56 -8.22 -6.59 -1.59
C GLY A 56 -7.70 -7.40 -2.76
N ASN A 57 -7.22 -6.70 -3.79
CA ASN A 57 -6.59 -7.33 -4.95
C ASN A 57 -5.19 -7.83 -4.58
N ILE A 58 -5.07 -9.13 -4.33
CA ILE A 58 -3.80 -9.74 -3.90
C ILE A 58 -2.76 -9.86 -5.02
N LEU A 59 -3.14 -9.79 -6.30
CA LEU A 59 -2.17 -9.69 -7.40
C LEU A 59 -1.43 -8.34 -7.35
N ALA A 60 -2.16 -7.26 -7.07
CA ALA A 60 -1.54 -5.95 -6.90
C ALA A 60 -0.66 -5.91 -5.64
N ALA A 61 -1.10 -6.55 -4.57
CA ALA A 61 -0.32 -6.67 -3.34
C ALA A 61 0.98 -7.46 -3.56
N ASP A 62 0.93 -8.57 -4.28
CA ASP A 62 2.10 -9.38 -4.65
C ASP A 62 3.13 -8.54 -5.42
N TYR A 63 2.66 -7.83 -6.46
CA TYR A 63 3.53 -6.95 -7.25
C TYR A 63 4.20 -5.87 -6.38
N VAL A 64 3.43 -5.15 -5.57
CA VAL A 64 3.96 -4.06 -4.74
C VAL A 64 4.93 -4.59 -3.68
N LEU A 65 4.58 -5.68 -2.99
CA LEU A 65 5.45 -6.29 -1.98
C LEU A 65 6.77 -6.76 -2.58
N SER A 66 6.73 -7.37 -3.76
CA SER A 66 7.93 -7.80 -4.48
C SER A 66 8.82 -6.61 -4.87
N GLN A 67 8.24 -5.48 -5.32
CA GLN A 67 8.99 -4.25 -5.61
C GLN A 67 9.63 -3.62 -4.36
N LEU A 68 9.03 -3.81 -3.20
CA LEU A 68 9.58 -3.36 -1.91
C LEU A 68 10.61 -4.32 -1.30
N GLY A 69 10.96 -5.40 -2.00
CA GLY A 69 11.94 -6.39 -1.55
C GLY A 69 11.39 -7.45 -0.59
N TYR A 70 10.09 -7.49 -0.36
CA TYR A 70 9.44 -8.60 0.34
C TYR A 70 9.26 -9.78 -0.62
N ASN A 71 9.38 -11.00 -0.11
CA ASN A 71 9.11 -12.23 -0.88
C ASN A 71 7.74 -12.79 -0.47
N PRO A 72 6.63 -12.27 -1.01
CA PRO A 72 5.31 -12.79 -0.70
C PRO A 72 5.17 -14.23 -1.20
N ARG A 73 4.41 -15.05 -0.47
CA ARG A 73 4.10 -16.42 -0.86
C ARG A 73 2.62 -16.52 -1.25
N PRO A 74 2.32 -16.50 -2.56
CA PRO A 74 0.96 -16.70 -3.03
C PRO A 74 0.52 -18.16 -2.88
N ASP A 75 -0.75 -18.37 -2.57
CA ASP A 75 -1.37 -19.70 -2.52
C ASP A 75 -1.82 -20.21 -3.91
N TRP A 76 -1.58 -19.42 -4.96
CA TRP A 76 -1.92 -19.78 -6.34
C TRP A 76 -0.68 -20.06 -7.19
N ASN A 77 -0.73 -21.15 -7.94
CA ASN A 77 0.34 -21.54 -8.85
C ASN A 77 0.33 -20.68 -10.13
N GLY A 78 0.82 -19.44 -10.05
CA GLY A 78 1.24 -18.66 -11.24
C GLY A 78 0.25 -18.42 -12.37
N SER A 79 -0.93 -19.02 -12.33
CA SER A 79 -1.96 -18.81 -13.37
C SER A 79 -2.65 -17.46 -13.15
N TYR A 80 -2.02 -16.41 -13.62
CA TYR A 80 -2.65 -15.08 -13.80
C TYR A 80 -3.69 -15.18 -14.92
N ALA A 81 -4.73 -16.00 -14.71
CA ALA A 81 -5.73 -16.23 -15.70
C ALA A 81 -6.47 -14.93 -16.01
N ASN A 82 -6.25 -14.40 -17.19
CA ASN A 82 -7.14 -13.49 -17.90
C ASN A 82 -7.31 -12.06 -17.35
N GLY A 83 -6.34 -11.51 -16.60
CA GLY A 83 -6.39 -10.11 -16.16
C GLY A 83 -7.49 -9.81 -15.13
N ASN A 84 -8.20 -10.81 -14.65
CA ASN A 84 -9.20 -10.63 -13.60
C ASN A 84 -8.52 -10.45 -12.24
N PRO A 85 -8.99 -9.52 -11.39
CA PRO A 85 -8.45 -9.35 -10.06
C PRO A 85 -8.70 -10.61 -9.22
N ILE A 86 -7.66 -11.05 -8.48
CA ILE A 86 -7.79 -12.10 -7.47
C ILE A 86 -7.95 -11.39 -6.13
N TRP A 87 -9.04 -11.71 -5.46
CA TRP A 87 -9.36 -11.13 -4.16
C TRP A 87 -8.86 -12.04 -3.04
N GLY A 88 -8.38 -11.41 -1.98
CA GLY A 88 -7.88 -12.16 -0.84
C GLY A 88 -7.29 -11.27 0.23
N LYS A 89 -6.56 -11.88 1.14
CA LYS A 89 -5.92 -11.23 2.27
C LYS A 89 -4.45 -11.59 2.35
N ALA A 90 -3.67 -10.71 2.95
CA ALA A 90 -2.31 -10.99 3.34
C ALA A 90 -2.29 -11.44 4.81
N VAL A 91 -1.60 -12.53 5.07
CA VAL A 91 -1.42 -13.08 6.42
C VAL A 91 0.07 -13.04 6.74
N ASN A 92 0.40 -12.43 7.86
CA ASN A 92 1.77 -12.40 8.33
C ASN A 92 2.14 -13.75 8.92
N GLY A 93 3.08 -14.45 8.29
CA GLY A 93 3.68 -15.69 8.76
C GLY A 93 5.05 -15.47 9.41
N ASN A 94 5.69 -16.53 9.85
CA ASN A 94 7.03 -16.50 10.40
C ASN A 94 8.05 -16.10 9.31
N GLY A 95 8.38 -14.78 9.26
CA GLY A 95 9.38 -14.24 8.32
C GLY A 95 8.92 -14.06 6.87
N HIS A 96 7.65 -14.30 6.55
CA HIS A 96 7.12 -14.08 5.20
C HIS A 96 5.66 -13.61 5.24
N ILE A 97 5.22 -12.99 4.15
CA ILE A 97 3.83 -12.59 3.96
C ILE A 97 3.17 -13.63 3.04
N ALA A 98 2.18 -14.37 3.56
CA ALA A 98 1.37 -15.27 2.76
C ALA A 98 0.20 -14.51 2.14
N LEU A 99 -0.05 -14.71 0.85
CA LEU A 99 -1.20 -14.15 0.15
C LEU A 99 -2.23 -15.26 -0.09
N GLU A 100 -3.34 -15.19 0.64
CA GLU A 100 -4.40 -16.18 0.60
C GLU A 100 -5.58 -15.70 -0.20
N ARG A 101 -6.07 -16.56 -1.12
CA ARG A 101 -7.32 -16.27 -1.84
C ARG A 101 -8.51 -16.30 -0.92
N GLU A 102 -9.38 -15.34 -1.11
CA GLU A 102 -10.70 -15.36 -0.48
C GLU A 102 -11.76 -15.74 -1.49
N LYS A 103 -12.62 -16.68 -1.10
CA LYS A 103 -13.76 -17.08 -1.95
C LYS A 103 -14.75 -15.92 -1.97
N ILE A 104 -14.82 -15.25 -3.12
CA ILE A 104 -15.84 -14.21 -3.31
C ILE A 104 -17.21 -14.89 -3.38
N ALA A 105 -18.17 -14.32 -2.66
CA ALA A 105 -19.56 -14.79 -2.70
C ALA A 105 -20.08 -14.94 -4.14
N VAL A 106 -20.96 -15.88 -4.36
CA VAL A 106 -21.57 -16.19 -5.65
C VAL A 106 -22.24 -14.93 -6.25
N ARG A 107 -22.31 -14.86 -7.57
CA ARG A 107 -22.96 -13.75 -8.27
C ARG A 107 -24.40 -13.59 -7.76
N GLY A 108 -24.80 -12.38 -7.37
CA GLY A 108 -26.12 -12.11 -6.76
C GLY A 108 -26.14 -12.11 -5.23
N GLN A 109 -25.02 -12.44 -4.60
CA GLN A 109 -24.84 -12.34 -3.16
C GLN A 109 -23.85 -11.24 -2.79
N MET A 110 -24.04 -10.64 -1.62
CA MET A 110 -23.17 -9.61 -1.08
C MET A 110 -21.80 -10.21 -0.71
N PRO A 111 -20.68 -9.67 -1.24
CA PRO A 111 -19.35 -10.11 -0.83
C PRO A 111 -19.03 -9.61 0.58
N ASP A 112 -18.12 -10.31 1.24
CA ASP A 112 -17.44 -9.75 2.40
C ASP A 112 -16.34 -8.79 1.92
N VAL A 113 -16.41 -7.55 2.35
CA VAL A 113 -15.41 -6.52 2.04
C VAL A 113 -14.70 -6.02 3.29
N THR A 114 -14.90 -6.67 4.41
CA THR A 114 -14.27 -6.31 5.69
C THR A 114 -12.74 -6.43 5.56
N GLY A 115 -12.02 -5.44 6.05
CA GLY A 115 -10.55 -5.37 5.94
C GLY A 115 -10.03 -4.84 4.60
N MET A 116 -10.88 -4.69 3.58
CA MET A 116 -10.50 -4.16 2.28
C MET A 116 -10.28 -2.64 2.31
N GLY A 117 -9.41 -2.15 1.44
CA GLY A 117 -9.31 -0.72 1.15
C GLY A 117 -10.61 -0.19 0.51
N ALA A 118 -10.92 1.09 0.73
CA ALA A 118 -12.15 1.72 0.20
C ALA A 118 -12.32 1.50 -1.31
N ARG A 119 -11.25 1.67 -2.09
CA ARG A 119 -11.27 1.53 -3.56
C ARG A 119 -11.67 0.13 -4.00
N ASP A 120 -11.06 -0.89 -3.40
CA ASP A 120 -11.30 -2.29 -3.75
C ASP A 120 -12.70 -2.73 -3.32
N ALA A 121 -13.13 -2.31 -2.12
CA ALA A 121 -14.45 -2.61 -1.60
C ALA A 121 -15.56 -2.00 -2.49
N VAL A 122 -15.42 -0.73 -2.89
CA VAL A 122 -16.36 -0.06 -3.80
C VAL A 122 -16.42 -0.77 -5.13
N PHE A 123 -15.25 -1.04 -5.74
CA PHE A 123 -15.19 -1.74 -7.02
C PHE A 123 -15.92 -3.09 -6.97
N LEU A 124 -15.66 -3.88 -5.92
CA LEU A 124 -16.23 -5.22 -5.78
C LEU A 124 -17.75 -5.20 -5.59
N ILE A 125 -18.28 -4.24 -4.82
CA ILE A 125 -19.72 -4.11 -4.58
C ILE A 125 -20.44 -3.52 -5.80
N GLU A 126 -19.87 -2.45 -6.40
CA GLU A 126 -20.51 -1.77 -7.51
C GLU A 126 -20.48 -2.59 -8.80
N SER A 127 -19.46 -3.43 -9.00
CA SER A 127 -19.42 -4.41 -10.10
C SER A 127 -20.59 -5.41 -10.03
N ARG A 128 -21.26 -5.54 -8.88
CA ARG A 128 -22.44 -6.37 -8.66
C ARG A 128 -23.77 -5.61 -8.76
N GLY A 129 -23.69 -4.31 -9.08
CA GLY A 129 -24.84 -3.43 -9.27
C GLY A 129 -25.40 -2.85 -7.98
N VAL A 130 -24.72 -2.96 -6.86
CA VAL A 130 -25.07 -2.31 -5.58
C VAL A 130 -24.36 -0.98 -5.52
N ARG A 131 -25.03 0.07 -5.03
CA ARG A 131 -24.44 1.40 -4.82
C ARG A 131 -23.78 1.47 -3.46
N THR A 132 -22.65 2.18 -3.36
CA THR A 132 -21.89 2.30 -2.10
C THR A 132 -21.97 3.70 -1.51
N LYS A 133 -22.00 3.78 -0.19
CA LYS A 133 -21.83 5.01 0.57
C LYS A 133 -20.74 4.80 1.62
N LEU A 134 -19.71 5.67 1.59
CA LEU A 134 -18.54 5.55 2.46
C LEU A 134 -18.62 6.52 3.62
N TYR A 135 -18.25 6.06 4.81
CA TYR A 135 -18.01 6.88 5.99
C TYR A 135 -16.66 6.52 6.62
N GLY A 136 -15.86 7.54 6.92
CA GLY A 136 -14.54 7.37 7.50
C GLY A 136 -13.41 7.25 6.47
N ARG A 137 -12.24 6.76 6.90
CA ARG A 137 -11.04 6.60 6.07
C ARG A 137 -10.31 5.32 6.49
N GLY A 138 -9.56 4.73 5.57
CA GLY A 138 -8.73 3.56 5.86
C GLY A 138 -9.24 2.27 5.24
N LYS A 139 -9.45 1.25 6.07
CA LYS A 139 -10.00 -0.07 5.67
C LYS A 139 -11.45 -0.20 6.12
N VAL A 140 -12.23 -1.02 5.43
CA VAL A 140 -13.62 -1.30 5.79
C VAL A 140 -13.66 -2.06 7.11
N GLU A 141 -14.31 -1.51 8.10
CA GLU A 141 -14.56 -2.14 9.39
C GLU A 141 -15.91 -2.87 9.41
N LYS A 142 -16.94 -2.21 8.83
CA LYS A 142 -18.31 -2.76 8.79
C LYS A 142 -19.00 -2.43 7.48
N GLN A 143 -19.84 -3.34 7.03
CA GLN A 143 -20.75 -3.17 5.91
C GLN A 143 -22.20 -3.33 6.37
N SER A 144 -23.13 -2.53 5.80
CA SER A 144 -24.53 -2.52 6.23
C SER A 144 -25.35 -3.73 5.75
N ILE A 145 -24.92 -4.36 4.67
CA ILE A 145 -25.54 -5.59 4.15
C ILE A 145 -24.62 -6.76 4.51
N ALA A 146 -25.15 -7.74 5.23
CA ALA A 146 -24.38 -8.90 5.64
C ALA A 146 -23.83 -9.70 4.45
N PRO A 147 -22.58 -10.23 4.53
CA PRO A 147 -22.04 -11.12 3.51
C PRO A 147 -22.96 -12.30 3.23
N GLY A 148 -23.02 -12.73 1.96
CA GLY A 148 -23.88 -13.84 1.53
C GLY A 148 -25.37 -13.48 1.32
N THR A 149 -25.82 -12.30 1.74
CA THR A 149 -27.21 -11.85 1.54
C THR A 149 -27.48 -11.63 0.05
N HIS A 150 -28.65 -12.03 -0.43
CA HIS A 150 -29.10 -11.72 -1.79
C HIS A 150 -29.22 -10.20 -1.99
N ILE A 151 -28.59 -9.71 -3.06
CA ILE A 151 -28.56 -8.29 -3.40
C ILE A 151 -29.45 -8.00 -4.60
N ARG A 152 -30.04 -6.78 -4.60
CA ARG A 152 -30.81 -6.25 -5.73
C ARG A 152 -30.03 -5.13 -6.40
N LYS A 153 -30.13 -5.07 -7.73
CA LYS A 153 -29.50 -4.00 -8.50
C LYS A 153 -30.03 -2.63 -8.06
N GLY A 154 -29.12 -1.68 -7.83
CA GLY A 154 -29.44 -0.34 -7.35
C GLY A 154 -29.63 -0.21 -5.83
N GLN A 155 -29.55 -1.29 -5.06
CA GLN A 155 -29.58 -1.25 -3.59
C GLN A 155 -28.37 -0.48 -3.04
N TRP A 156 -28.56 0.19 -1.90
CA TRP A 156 -27.48 0.92 -1.23
C TRP A 156 -26.81 0.08 -0.14
N CYS A 157 -25.51 0.07 -0.14
CA CYS A 157 -24.68 -0.48 0.92
C CYS A 157 -23.83 0.63 1.54
N THR A 158 -23.87 0.76 2.84
CA THR A 158 -23.03 1.69 3.60
C THR A 158 -21.81 0.95 4.13
N LEU A 159 -20.64 1.56 3.93
CA LEU A 159 -19.37 1.05 4.43
C LEU A 159 -18.79 2.03 5.44
N ASN A 160 -18.51 1.55 6.64
CA ASN A 160 -17.78 2.28 7.67
C ASN A 160 -16.30 1.90 7.60
N LEU A 161 -15.44 2.90 7.47
CA LEU A 161 -13.99 2.74 7.36
C LEU A 161 -13.30 3.25 8.63
N ARG A 162 -12.18 2.58 8.96
CA ARG A 162 -11.31 2.96 10.06
C ARG A 162 -9.84 2.77 9.69
#